data_54448c8bd22b5f57ce5728d8eed3f0af
#
_entry.id   54448c8bd22b5f57ce5728d8eed3f0af
#
_cell.length_a   1.000
_cell.length_b   1.000
_cell.length_c   1.000
_cell.angle_alpha   90.00
_cell.angle_beta   90.00
_cell.angle_gamma   90.00
#
_symmetry.space_group_name_H-M   'P 1'
#
loop_
_entity.id
_entity.type
_entity.pdbx_description
1 polymer ?
#
loop_
_entity_poly.entity_id
_entity_poly.type
_entity_poly.pdbx_seq_one_letter_code
_entity_poly.pdbx_strand_id
1 'polypeptide(L)'
;MQAALIILDGWGIGDHDRRSTDGASCSEESCESEHRDAVEAARTPTFDRLVDAGAYGRLETSGRRVGLPNGQMGNSEVGHLTIGAGRVVSQEYTRITDTIADGELAANDAIAAAFEYANEHDGRVHFAGLVSDGGVHSDQAHLHALISLAAEREVDAVTHAFTDGRDTAPKARKSIPAFGDRKSVV
;
A
#
# COMPACT_ATOMS: atom_id res chain seq x y z
N MET A 1 2.26 33.99 -19.37
CA MET A 1 0.97 33.24 -19.40
C MET A 1 0.61 32.97 -17.95
N GLN A 2 -0.58 33.33 -17.52
CA GLN A 2 -1.07 33.01 -16.21
C GLN A 2 -1.89 31.73 -16.35
N ALA A 3 -1.62 30.74 -15.52
CA ALA A 3 -2.34 29.47 -15.48
C ALA A 3 -2.94 29.27 -14.08
N ALA A 4 -4.12 28.67 -14.01
CA ALA A 4 -4.75 28.26 -12.76
C ALA A 4 -4.95 26.74 -12.79
N LEU A 5 -4.60 26.07 -11.69
CA LEU A 5 -4.92 24.68 -11.45
C LEU A 5 -6.05 24.62 -10.42
N ILE A 6 -7.18 24.02 -10.79
CA ILE A 6 -8.33 23.82 -9.91
C ILE A 6 -8.47 22.33 -9.67
N ILE A 7 -8.36 21.91 -8.42
CA ILE A 7 -8.48 20.51 -8.00
C ILE A 7 -9.84 20.34 -7.32
N LEU A 8 -10.65 19.43 -7.86
CA LEU A 8 -11.91 18.99 -7.28
C LEU A 8 -11.66 17.65 -6.58
N ASP A 9 -11.28 17.72 -5.31
CA ASP A 9 -10.97 16.54 -4.51
C ASP A 9 -12.22 15.69 -4.32
N GLY A 10 -12.10 14.38 -4.52
CA GLY A 10 -13.22 13.45 -4.51
C GLY A 10 -14.09 13.46 -5.78
N TRP A 11 -13.78 14.30 -6.78
CA TRP A 11 -14.47 14.31 -8.07
C TRP A 11 -13.87 13.21 -8.96
N GLY A 12 -14.35 11.98 -8.77
CA GLY A 12 -13.90 10.80 -9.52
C GLY A 12 -14.99 10.26 -10.42
N ILE A 13 -14.59 9.51 -11.41
CA ILE A 13 -15.49 8.75 -12.29
C ILE A 13 -15.66 7.37 -11.67
N GLY A 14 -16.89 6.94 -11.46
CA GLY A 14 -17.23 5.61 -10.97
C GLY A 14 -16.79 4.52 -11.95
N ASP A 15 -16.49 3.35 -11.41
CA ASP A 15 -16.07 2.21 -12.21
C ASP A 15 -17.29 1.48 -12.78
N HIS A 16 -17.65 1.82 -14.00
CA HIS A 16 -18.75 1.16 -14.72
C HIS A 16 -18.40 -0.24 -15.24
N ASP A 17 -17.10 -0.58 -15.30
CA ASP A 17 -16.60 -1.80 -15.93
C ASP A 17 -16.42 -2.99 -14.99
N ARG A 18 -16.73 -2.86 -13.69
CA ARG A 18 -16.72 -4.02 -12.78
C ARG A 18 -17.85 -5.01 -12.99
N ARG A 19 -18.61 -4.88 -14.09
CA ARG A 19 -19.48 -5.94 -14.54
C ARG A 19 -18.63 -7.12 -15.04
N SER A 20 -18.63 -8.18 -14.22
CA SER A 20 -18.34 -9.55 -14.67
C SER A 20 -16.91 -9.90 -15.09
N THR A 21 -15.95 -9.94 -14.15
CA THR A 21 -14.83 -10.88 -14.29
C THR A 21 -14.90 -12.06 -13.32
N ASP A 22 -15.75 -12.00 -12.32
CA ASP A 22 -15.85 -13.05 -11.29
C ASP A 22 -17.19 -13.77 -11.36
N GLY A 23 -17.56 -14.39 -12.44
CA GLY A 23 -18.54 -15.46 -12.60
C GLY A 23 -19.64 -15.70 -11.54
N ALA A 24 -19.85 -14.76 -10.62
CA ALA A 24 -20.89 -14.81 -9.60
C ALA A 24 -22.21 -14.31 -10.21
N SER A 25 -23.15 -15.21 -10.41
CA SER A 25 -24.52 -14.90 -10.79
C SER A 25 -25.18 -14.09 -9.66
N CYS A 26 -25.29 -12.79 -9.82
CA CYS A 26 -26.15 -11.95 -8.97
C CYS A 26 -27.62 -12.23 -9.31
N SER A 27 -28.46 -12.38 -8.29
CA SER A 27 -29.93 -12.36 -8.48
C SER A 27 -30.36 -10.96 -8.86
N GLU A 28 -31.34 -10.81 -9.77
CA GLU A 28 -31.78 -9.53 -10.33
C GLU A 28 -32.16 -8.46 -9.29
N GLU A 29 -32.58 -8.87 -8.08
CA GLU A 29 -32.96 -7.96 -6.99
C GLU A 29 -31.76 -7.38 -6.19
N SER A 30 -30.59 -7.98 -6.26
CA SER A 30 -29.37 -7.51 -5.53
C SER A 30 -28.49 -6.60 -6.38
N CYS A 31 -28.73 -6.49 -7.67
CA CYS A 31 -27.93 -5.71 -8.61
C CYS A 31 -28.35 -4.23 -8.73
N GLU A 32 -29.50 -3.83 -8.16
CA GLU A 32 -29.99 -2.44 -8.27
C GLU A 32 -29.41 -1.45 -7.24
N SER A 33 -28.63 -1.89 -6.25
CA SER A 33 -27.99 -0.97 -5.27
C SER A 33 -26.64 -0.43 -5.74
N GLU A 34 -26.29 -0.64 -6.97
CA GLU A 34 -24.94 -0.69 -7.45
C GLU A 34 -24.47 0.59 -8.10
N HIS A 35 -23.40 1.08 -7.54
CA HIS A 35 -22.43 2.00 -8.14
C HIS A 35 -23.02 3.19 -8.90
N ARG A 36 -23.74 4.04 -8.17
CA ARG A 36 -24.13 5.33 -8.70
C ARG A 36 -22.90 6.21 -8.77
N ASP A 37 -22.44 6.50 -9.97
CA ASP A 37 -21.50 7.59 -10.19
C ASP A 37 -22.23 8.90 -9.87
N ALA A 38 -21.86 9.52 -8.76
CA ALA A 38 -22.48 10.75 -8.32
C ALA A 38 -22.22 11.93 -9.26
N VAL A 39 -21.10 11.91 -9.97
CA VAL A 39 -20.74 12.93 -10.96
C VAL A 39 -21.62 12.79 -12.19
N GLU A 40 -21.82 11.57 -12.68
CA GLU A 40 -22.71 11.28 -13.82
C GLU A 40 -24.18 11.56 -13.48
N ALA A 41 -24.61 11.23 -12.28
CA ALA A 41 -25.98 11.47 -11.83
C ALA A 41 -26.29 12.96 -11.57
N ALA A 42 -25.28 13.79 -11.40
CA ALA A 42 -25.45 15.21 -11.12
C ALA A 42 -25.62 16.03 -12.39
N ARG A 43 -26.25 17.20 -12.24
CA ARG A 43 -26.30 18.19 -13.33
C ARG A 43 -25.04 19.04 -13.32
N THR A 44 -24.12 18.80 -14.26
CA THR A 44 -22.80 19.43 -14.33
C THR A 44 -22.55 20.27 -15.60
N PRO A 45 -23.49 21.20 -15.97
CA PRO A 45 -23.48 21.85 -17.28
C PRO A 45 -22.21 22.66 -17.57
N THR A 46 -21.54 23.19 -16.55
CA THR A 46 -20.28 23.92 -16.73
C THR A 46 -19.12 22.97 -16.98
N PHE A 47 -19.07 21.86 -16.24
CA PHE A 47 -18.06 20.82 -16.43
C PHE A 47 -18.20 20.19 -17.82
N ASP A 48 -19.42 19.81 -18.19
CA ASP A 48 -19.73 19.23 -19.50
C ASP A 48 -19.27 20.13 -20.64
N ARG A 49 -19.63 21.43 -20.56
CA ARG A 49 -19.19 22.42 -21.53
C ARG A 49 -17.65 22.56 -21.61
N LEU A 50 -16.92 22.44 -20.49
CA LEU A 50 -15.48 22.51 -20.47
C LEU A 50 -14.85 21.25 -21.09
N VAL A 51 -15.43 20.09 -20.85
CA VAL A 51 -15.03 18.80 -21.46
C VAL A 51 -15.21 18.88 -22.99
N ASP A 52 -16.36 19.40 -23.46
CA ASP A 52 -16.66 19.50 -24.88
C ASP A 52 -15.79 20.52 -25.62
N ALA A 53 -15.43 21.63 -24.96
CA ALA A 53 -14.69 22.74 -25.56
C ALA A 53 -13.18 22.66 -25.42
N GLY A 54 -12.69 21.81 -24.50
CA GLY A 54 -11.27 21.71 -24.12
C GLY A 54 -10.61 20.37 -24.47
N ALA A 55 -9.39 20.21 -23.99
CA ALA A 55 -8.73 18.92 -23.99
C ALA A 55 -9.16 18.14 -22.72
N TYR A 56 -9.65 16.93 -22.88
CA TYR A 56 -10.08 16.05 -21.81
C TYR A 56 -9.24 14.78 -21.77
N GLY A 57 -8.93 14.30 -20.58
CA GLY A 57 -8.23 13.06 -20.37
C GLY A 57 -8.62 12.41 -19.03
N ARG A 58 -8.44 11.10 -18.93
CA ARG A 58 -8.66 10.35 -17.71
C ARG A 58 -7.32 9.94 -17.10
N LEU A 59 -7.24 9.97 -15.77
CA LEU A 59 -6.09 9.54 -15.00
C LEU A 59 -6.50 8.39 -14.08
N GLU A 60 -5.65 7.39 -13.98
CA GLU A 60 -5.79 6.35 -12.96
C GLU A 60 -5.35 6.91 -11.61
N THR A 61 -6.16 6.66 -10.58
CA THR A 61 -5.96 7.20 -9.23
C THR A 61 -5.78 6.11 -8.18
N SER A 62 -5.35 4.93 -8.58
CA SER A 62 -5.17 3.78 -7.69
C SER A 62 -3.88 3.03 -7.97
N GLY A 63 -3.46 2.23 -7.02
CA GLY A 63 -2.34 1.30 -7.14
C GLY A 63 -1.02 2.00 -7.51
N ARG A 64 -0.22 1.34 -8.32
CA ARG A 64 1.12 1.81 -8.71
C ARG A 64 1.12 3.15 -9.44
N ARG A 65 0.02 3.53 -10.06
CA ARG A 65 -0.12 4.82 -10.75
C ARG A 65 -0.07 6.03 -9.81
N VAL A 66 -0.32 5.80 -8.53
CA VAL A 66 -0.22 6.83 -7.48
C VAL A 66 0.76 6.44 -6.36
N GLY A 67 1.64 5.47 -6.62
CA GLY A 67 2.69 5.06 -5.67
C GLY A 67 2.23 4.12 -4.56
N LEU A 68 1.05 3.52 -4.69
CA LEU A 68 0.47 2.57 -3.74
C LEU A 68 0.62 1.12 -4.24
N PRO A 69 0.43 0.11 -3.40
CA PRO A 69 0.31 -1.29 -3.82
C PRO A 69 -0.81 -1.50 -4.84
N ASN A 70 -0.68 -2.52 -5.67
CA ASN A 70 -1.72 -2.88 -6.63
C ASN A 70 -3.05 -3.17 -5.91
N GLY A 71 -4.15 -2.69 -6.48
CA GLY A 71 -5.50 -2.86 -5.93
C GLY A 71 -5.86 -1.92 -4.80
N GLN A 72 -4.93 -1.13 -4.30
CA GLN A 72 -5.22 -0.13 -3.28
C GLN A 72 -5.76 1.15 -3.91
N MET A 73 -6.91 1.61 -3.41
CA MET A 73 -7.53 2.86 -3.83
C MET A 73 -6.67 4.05 -3.41
N GLY A 74 -6.53 5.04 -4.30
CA GLY A 74 -5.86 6.29 -4.01
C GLY A 74 -6.58 7.11 -2.93
N ASN A 75 -5.88 8.11 -2.43
CA ASN A 75 -6.40 9.07 -1.48
C ASN A 75 -5.87 10.48 -1.78
N SER A 76 -6.40 11.48 -1.10
CA SER A 76 -6.02 12.87 -1.29
C SER A 76 -4.52 13.13 -1.08
N GLU A 77 -3.91 12.48 -0.08
CA GLU A 77 -2.50 12.67 0.26
C GLU A 77 -1.58 12.27 -0.90
N VAL A 78 -1.71 11.04 -1.40
CA VAL A 78 -0.86 10.55 -2.49
C VAL A 78 -1.15 11.27 -3.80
N GLY A 79 -2.40 11.69 -4.04
CA GLY A 79 -2.77 12.47 -5.22
C GLY A 79 -2.11 13.84 -5.22
N HIS A 80 -2.22 14.59 -4.14
CA HIS A 80 -1.59 15.91 -4.01
C HIS A 80 -0.06 15.82 -4.03
N LEU A 81 0.51 14.78 -3.40
CA LEU A 81 1.96 14.55 -3.44
C LEU A 81 2.45 14.32 -4.89
N THR A 82 1.73 13.50 -5.64
CA THR A 82 2.05 13.21 -7.05
C THR A 82 1.94 14.45 -7.93
N ILE A 83 0.88 15.27 -7.75
CA ILE A 83 0.70 16.54 -8.44
C ILE A 83 1.85 17.50 -8.10
N GLY A 84 2.16 17.67 -6.82
CA GLY A 84 3.21 18.59 -6.36
C GLY A 84 4.61 18.17 -6.81
N ALA A 85 4.88 16.87 -6.87
CA ALA A 85 6.16 16.34 -7.33
C ALA A 85 6.30 16.31 -8.86
N GLY A 86 5.20 16.42 -9.61
CA GLY A 86 5.18 16.25 -11.06
C GLY A 86 5.53 14.84 -11.54
N ARG A 87 5.48 13.85 -10.66
CA ARG A 87 5.78 12.44 -10.93
C ARG A 87 5.10 11.54 -9.89
N VAL A 88 4.96 10.27 -10.19
CA VAL A 88 4.53 9.28 -9.20
C VAL A 88 5.58 9.17 -8.09
N VAL A 89 5.13 9.26 -6.85
CA VAL A 89 5.96 9.08 -5.65
C VAL A 89 5.53 7.80 -4.95
N SER A 90 6.37 6.77 -5.01
CA SER A 90 6.11 5.52 -4.31
C SER A 90 6.10 5.74 -2.80
N GLN A 91 5.06 5.26 -2.14
CA GLN A 91 4.93 5.30 -0.68
C GLN A 91 5.94 4.35 -0.03
N GLU A 92 6.27 4.58 1.24
CA GLU A 92 7.29 3.80 1.97
C GLU A 92 6.99 2.29 1.93
N TYR A 93 5.74 1.90 2.16
CA TYR A 93 5.33 0.50 2.06
C TYR A 93 5.70 -0.10 0.68
N THR A 94 5.36 0.61 -0.39
CA THR A 94 5.65 0.18 -1.77
C THR A 94 7.15 0.10 -2.03
N ARG A 95 7.91 1.10 -1.56
CA ARG A 95 9.38 1.13 -1.70
C ARG A 95 10.04 -0.04 -0.99
N ILE A 96 9.63 -0.35 0.25
CA ILE A 96 10.17 -1.47 1.01
C ILE A 96 9.86 -2.79 0.30
N THR A 97 8.61 -2.96 -0.15
CA THR A 97 8.18 -4.16 -0.89
C THR A 97 9.02 -4.36 -2.16
N ASP A 98 9.25 -3.29 -2.92
CA ASP A 98 10.06 -3.34 -4.15
C ASP A 98 11.53 -3.67 -3.82
N THR A 99 12.13 -3.01 -2.83
CA THR A 99 13.51 -3.28 -2.38
C THR A 99 13.70 -4.76 -1.97
N ILE A 100 12.69 -5.35 -1.34
CA ILE A 100 12.72 -6.78 -0.97
C ILE A 100 12.61 -7.65 -2.23
N ALA A 101 11.67 -7.34 -3.12
CA ALA A 101 11.45 -8.10 -4.35
C ALA A 101 12.67 -8.08 -5.29
N ASP A 102 13.37 -6.96 -5.33
CA ASP A 102 14.57 -6.76 -6.15
C ASP A 102 15.83 -7.36 -5.48
N GLY A 103 15.73 -7.87 -4.24
CA GLY A 103 16.84 -8.44 -3.50
C GLY A 103 17.83 -7.41 -2.94
N GLU A 104 17.45 -6.12 -2.95
CA GLU A 104 18.33 -5.01 -2.55
C GLU A 104 18.30 -4.75 -1.04
N LEU A 105 17.45 -5.42 -0.26
CA LEU A 105 17.36 -5.23 1.19
C LEU A 105 18.71 -5.47 1.88
N ALA A 106 19.47 -6.48 1.42
CA ALA A 106 20.78 -6.84 1.94
C ALA A 106 21.88 -5.79 1.68
N ALA A 107 21.66 -4.90 0.70
CA ALA A 107 22.56 -3.82 0.34
C ALA A 107 22.27 -2.51 1.10
N ASN A 108 21.26 -2.48 1.98
CA ASN A 108 20.97 -1.31 2.78
C ASN A 108 22.05 -1.10 3.85
N ASP A 109 22.77 0.02 3.75
CA ASP A 109 23.92 0.31 4.62
C ASP A 109 23.56 0.34 6.10
N ALA A 110 22.36 0.84 6.47
CA ALA A 110 21.96 0.91 7.87
C ALA A 110 21.66 -0.47 8.47
N ILE A 111 21.06 -1.35 7.67
CA ILE A 111 20.79 -2.74 8.07
C ILE A 111 22.13 -3.50 8.18
N ALA A 112 23.00 -3.36 7.19
CA ALA A 112 24.31 -3.99 7.18
C ALA A 112 25.14 -3.57 8.39
N ALA A 113 25.24 -2.27 8.67
CA ALA A 113 25.96 -1.74 9.82
C ALA A 113 25.39 -2.23 11.17
N ALA A 114 24.06 -2.33 11.30
CA ALA A 114 23.45 -2.87 12.52
C ALA A 114 23.78 -4.35 12.75
N PHE A 115 23.83 -5.14 11.67
CA PHE A 115 24.18 -6.56 11.73
C PHE A 115 25.65 -6.76 12.03
N GLU A 116 26.55 -6.00 11.39
CA GLU A 116 27.98 -6.01 11.66
C GLU A 116 28.26 -5.64 13.11
N TYR A 117 27.66 -4.57 13.61
CA TYR A 117 27.81 -4.15 15.01
C TYR A 117 27.39 -5.26 15.99
N ALA A 118 26.27 -5.93 15.73
CA ALA A 118 25.80 -7.01 16.59
C ALA A 118 26.79 -8.20 16.61
N ASN A 119 27.32 -8.58 15.47
CA ASN A 119 28.30 -9.67 15.35
C ASN A 119 29.61 -9.32 16.01
N GLU A 120 30.12 -8.11 15.85
CA GLU A 120 31.39 -7.65 16.45
C GLU A 120 31.33 -7.58 17.98
N HIS A 121 30.15 -7.38 18.56
CA HIS A 121 29.96 -7.17 20.00
C HIS A 121 29.30 -8.36 20.71
N ASP A 122 29.15 -9.51 20.04
CA ASP A 122 28.43 -10.68 20.56
C ASP A 122 27.02 -10.30 21.04
N GLY A 123 26.40 -9.37 20.32
CA GLY A 123 25.09 -8.79 20.61
C GLY A 123 23.98 -9.43 19.80
N ARG A 124 22.78 -8.83 19.90
CA ARG A 124 21.67 -9.24 19.07
C ARG A 124 20.91 -8.06 18.50
N VAL A 125 20.29 -8.24 17.35
CA VAL A 125 19.42 -7.27 16.73
C VAL A 125 17.97 -7.43 17.23
N HIS A 126 17.32 -6.34 17.53
CA HIS A 126 15.93 -6.30 17.96
C HIS A 126 15.06 -5.69 16.86
N PHE A 127 14.20 -6.51 16.26
CA PHE A 127 13.16 -6.05 15.33
C PHE A 127 11.92 -5.70 16.14
N ALA A 128 11.53 -4.43 16.18
CA ALA A 128 10.33 -3.97 16.89
C ALA A 128 9.39 -3.27 15.93
N GLY A 129 8.16 -3.74 15.81
CA GLY A 129 7.21 -3.14 14.89
C GLY A 129 5.86 -3.84 14.85
N LEU A 130 4.95 -3.23 14.09
CA LEU A 130 3.61 -3.73 13.86
C LEU A 130 3.68 -4.95 12.94
N VAL A 131 3.11 -6.06 13.38
CA VAL A 131 2.92 -7.27 12.57
C VAL A 131 1.46 -7.32 12.12
N SER A 132 1.23 -7.18 10.84
CA SER A 132 -0.09 -7.08 10.25
C SER A 132 -0.14 -7.78 8.90
N ASP A 133 -1.28 -8.35 8.59
CA ASP A 133 -1.65 -8.85 7.26
C ASP A 133 -2.56 -7.86 6.51
N GLY A 134 -2.87 -6.71 7.12
CA GLY A 134 -3.72 -5.67 6.55
C GLY A 134 -3.09 -4.89 5.39
N GLY A 135 -1.75 -4.86 5.29
CA GLY A 135 -1.04 -4.24 4.16
C GLY A 135 -1.19 -2.71 4.08
N VAL A 136 -1.53 -2.05 5.19
CA VAL A 136 -1.74 -0.59 5.25
C VAL A 136 -0.52 0.10 5.86
N HIS A 137 -0.24 -0.16 7.13
CA HIS A 137 0.88 0.46 7.85
C HIS A 137 2.07 -0.48 8.02
N SER A 138 1.89 -1.76 7.71
CA SER A 138 2.91 -2.79 7.85
C SER A 138 2.53 -4.01 7.01
N ASP A 139 3.53 -4.83 6.73
CA ASP A 139 3.38 -6.14 6.13
C ASP A 139 4.28 -7.14 6.85
N GLN A 140 3.71 -8.26 7.26
CA GLN A 140 4.50 -9.33 7.89
C GLN A 140 5.59 -9.89 6.96
N ALA A 141 5.42 -9.79 5.64
CA ALA A 141 6.43 -10.19 4.67
C ALA A 141 7.73 -9.36 4.80
N HIS A 142 7.62 -8.07 5.17
CA HIS A 142 8.77 -7.22 5.42
C HIS A 142 9.59 -7.71 6.63
N LEU A 143 8.90 -8.10 7.71
CA LEU A 143 9.55 -8.68 8.87
C LEU A 143 10.18 -10.04 8.55
N HIS A 144 9.50 -10.89 7.78
CA HIS A 144 10.05 -12.18 7.35
C HIS A 144 11.34 -12.01 6.53
N ALA A 145 11.39 -11.00 5.65
CA ALA A 145 12.59 -10.69 4.88
C ALA A 145 13.76 -10.28 5.79
N LEU A 146 13.51 -9.46 6.82
CA LEU A 146 14.55 -9.09 7.80
C LEU A 146 15.04 -10.26 8.62
N ILE A 147 14.14 -11.15 9.05
CA ILE A 147 14.49 -12.37 9.80
C ILE A 147 15.32 -13.31 8.93
N SER A 148 14.93 -13.48 7.66
CA SER A 148 15.68 -14.29 6.70
C SER A 148 17.09 -13.73 6.49
N LEU A 149 17.19 -12.43 6.30
CA LEU A 149 18.48 -11.76 6.12
C LEU A 149 19.37 -11.87 7.36
N ALA A 150 18.82 -11.76 8.57
CA ALA A 150 19.56 -11.97 9.81
C ALA A 150 20.07 -13.41 9.92
N ALA A 151 19.27 -14.41 9.51
CA ALA A 151 19.68 -15.79 9.49
C ALA A 151 20.80 -16.07 8.46
N GLU A 152 20.73 -15.47 7.27
CA GLU A 152 21.75 -15.56 6.23
C GLU A 152 23.09 -14.95 6.66
N ARG A 153 23.03 -13.91 7.49
CA ARG A 153 24.21 -13.22 8.04
C ARG A 153 24.67 -13.78 9.38
N GLU A 154 24.06 -14.86 9.87
CA GLU A 154 24.33 -15.51 11.15
C GLU A 154 24.22 -14.55 12.36
N VAL A 155 23.33 -13.54 12.26
CA VAL A 155 23.06 -12.56 13.32
C VAL A 155 22.00 -13.09 14.26
N ASP A 156 22.25 -13.06 15.57
CA ASP A 156 21.22 -13.36 16.57
C ASP A 156 20.19 -12.22 16.58
N ALA A 157 18.91 -12.56 16.43
CA ALA A 157 17.84 -11.58 16.32
C ALA A 157 16.64 -11.94 17.18
N VAL A 158 15.97 -10.91 17.71
CA VAL A 158 14.74 -11.03 18.50
C VAL A 158 13.67 -10.13 17.90
N THR A 159 12.45 -10.64 17.80
CA THR A 159 11.31 -9.86 17.30
C THR A 159 10.38 -9.49 18.45
N HIS A 160 10.09 -8.19 18.56
CA HIS A 160 9.06 -7.61 19.42
C HIS A 160 7.85 -7.29 18.58
N ALA A 161 6.89 -8.20 18.52
CA ALA A 161 5.72 -8.09 17.67
C ALA A 161 4.59 -7.29 18.35
N PHE A 162 4.21 -6.17 17.73
CA PHE A 162 3.00 -5.45 18.10
C PHE A 162 1.87 -5.89 17.18
N THR A 163 0.74 -6.30 17.75
CA THR A 163 -0.40 -6.78 16.95
C THR A 163 -1.25 -5.62 16.47
N ASP A 164 -1.73 -5.73 15.23
CA ASP A 164 -2.63 -4.75 14.65
C ASP A 164 -4.06 -4.95 15.20
N GLY A 165 -4.63 -3.85 15.69
CA GLY A 165 -6.00 -3.82 16.21
C GLY A 165 -6.95 -2.95 15.37
N ARG A 166 -6.48 -2.42 14.22
CA ARG A 166 -7.21 -1.45 13.40
C ARG A 166 -7.47 -1.95 11.97
N ASP A 167 -6.43 -2.39 11.27
CA ASP A 167 -6.47 -2.65 9.84
C ASP A 167 -6.64 -4.15 9.51
N THR A 168 -6.88 -4.96 10.53
CA THR A 168 -7.11 -6.41 10.41
C THR A 168 -8.47 -6.80 10.98
N ALA A 169 -8.97 -7.95 10.53
CA ALA A 169 -10.23 -8.50 11.06
C ALA A 169 -10.15 -8.78 12.56
N PRO A 170 -11.24 -8.66 13.31
CA PRO A 170 -11.28 -9.05 14.72
C PRO A 170 -10.77 -10.49 14.90
N LYS A 171 -9.82 -10.68 15.81
CA LYS A 171 -9.15 -11.97 16.08
C LYS A 171 -8.15 -12.42 15.00
N ALA A 172 -7.71 -11.56 14.10
CA ALA A 172 -6.69 -11.86 13.08
C ALA A 172 -5.36 -12.37 13.66
N ARG A 173 -5.10 -12.16 14.96
CA ARG A 173 -3.95 -12.76 15.68
C ARG A 173 -3.77 -14.26 15.43
N LYS A 174 -4.81 -14.97 15.01
CA LYS A 174 -4.73 -16.40 14.68
C LYS A 174 -4.10 -16.67 13.30
N SER A 175 -4.05 -15.66 12.44
CA SER A 175 -3.45 -15.75 11.09
C SER A 175 -1.98 -15.35 11.07
N ILE A 176 -1.42 -14.85 12.18
CA ILE A 176 0.02 -14.64 12.27
C ILE A 176 0.64 -16.04 12.27
N PRO A 177 1.38 -16.43 11.22
CA PRO A 177 2.04 -17.74 11.20
C PRO A 177 2.91 -17.85 12.43
N ALA A 178 2.82 -18.99 13.14
CA ALA A 178 3.76 -19.28 14.20
C ALA A 178 5.15 -19.10 13.58
N PHE A 179 5.90 -18.12 14.05
CA PHE A 179 7.31 -17.98 13.69
C PHE A 179 7.97 -19.30 14.06
N GLY A 180 8.18 -20.15 13.03
CA GLY A 180 8.74 -21.48 13.25
C GLY A 180 10.02 -21.36 14.04
N ASP A 181 10.19 -22.25 14.95
CA ASP A 181 11.19 -22.58 15.94
C ASP A 181 12.65 -22.05 15.74
N ARG A 182 12.82 -20.80 15.36
CA ARG A 182 14.10 -20.08 15.31
C ARG A 182 14.09 -18.97 16.34
N LYS A 183 14.50 -19.37 17.54
CA LYS A 183 14.97 -18.57 18.68
C LYS A 183 14.34 -17.18 18.84
N SER A 184 13.35 -17.14 19.71
CA SER A 184 12.86 -16.00 20.48
C SER A 184 11.91 -15.05 19.79
N VAL A 185 10.60 -15.37 19.85
CA VAL A 185 9.54 -14.36 19.86
C VAL A 185 9.21 -14.07 21.33
N VAL A 186 9.35 -12.85 21.78
CA VAL A 186 8.87 -12.39 23.11
C VAL A 186 7.64 -11.51 22.89
#